data_1fbc4b3483425b830afc4e211fe1bb87
#
_entry.id   1fbc4b3483425b830afc4e211fe1bb87
#
_cell.length_a   1.000
_cell.length_b   1.000
_cell.length_c   1.000
_cell.angle_alpha   90.00
_cell.angle_beta   90.00
_cell.angle_gamma   90.00
#
_symmetry.space_group_name_H-M   'P 1'
#
loop_
_entity.id
_entity.type
_entity.pdbx_description
1 polymer ?
#
loop_
_entity_poly.entity_id
_entity_poly.type
_entity_poly.pdbx_seq_one_letter_code
_entity_poly.pdbx_strand_id
1 'polypeptide(L)'
;INKLGIGIADNLLLECALAYDGKVLIAPAMNTNMLKKSITERNLKLLSISDYKIIKTQSKLLACNSFGDGAMAEPIEIFYAVSKELLKEEFWENRRVVVSGGGTIERIDDVRFISNFSSGKMANPIALALYLKGADVCFITTKKLNLRDELYTIEIENSKEMKNFLEDALRVAKKGVLIKPNL
;
A
#
# COMPACT_ATOMS: atom_id res chain seq x y z
N ILE A 1 0.25 -7.41 21.56
CA ILE A 1 -0.66 -8.04 20.58
C ILE A 1 -1.47 -9.14 21.25
N ASN A 2 -0.82 -10.19 21.80
CA ASN A 2 -1.54 -11.34 22.31
C ASN A 2 -2.48 -10.98 23.48
N LYS A 3 -2.03 -10.16 24.43
CA LYS A 3 -2.88 -9.69 25.53
C LYS A 3 -4.06 -8.85 25.02
N LEU A 4 -3.79 -7.89 24.13
CA LEU A 4 -4.82 -7.05 23.53
C LEU A 4 -5.84 -7.89 22.73
N GLY A 5 -5.39 -8.86 21.95
CA GLY A 5 -6.24 -9.73 21.13
C GLY A 5 -7.19 -10.63 21.92
N ILE A 6 -6.94 -10.84 23.21
CA ILE A 6 -7.82 -11.58 24.15
C ILE A 6 -8.44 -10.70 25.22
N GLY A 7 -8.31 -9.36 25.11
CA GLY A 7 -8.95 -8.40 25.99
C GLY A 7 -8.35 -8.28 27.39
N ILE A 8 -7.06 -8.62 27.57
CA ILE A 8 -6.37 -8.42 28.85
C ILE A 8 -5.84 -6.99 28.90
N ALA A 9 -6.19 -6.26 29.97
CA ALA A 9 -5.72 -4.91 30.28
C ALA A 9 -5.02 -4.91 31.65
N ASP A 10 -3.76 -5.32 31.66
CA ASP A 10 -2.93 -5.43 32.85
C ASP A 10 -1.84 -4.35 32.93
N ASN A 11 -1.93 -3.34 32.08
CA ASN A 11 -1.06 -2.17 32.09
C ASN A 11 -1.75 -1.00 31.37
N LEU A 12 -1.24 0.21 31.63
CA LEU A 12 -1.82 1.46 31.13
C LEU A 12 -2.01 1.47 29.60
N LEU A 13 -1.04 0.95 28.82
CA LEU A 13 -1.14 0.92 27.36
C LEU A 13 -2.35 0.08 26.90
N LEU A 14 -2.56 -1.09 27.51
CA LEU A 14 -3.66 -1.98 27.15
C LEU A 14 -5.00 -1.43 27.63
N GLU A 15 -5.04 -0.81 28.81
CA GLU A 15 -6.24 -0.11 29.31
C GLU A 15 -6.64 1.03 28.38
N CYS A 16 -5.69 1.89 27.99
CA CYS A 16 -5.94 2.97 27.04
C CYS A 16 -6.42 2.44 25.68
N ALA A 17 -5.80 1.37 25.16
CA ALA A 17 -6.18 0.80 23.88
C ALA A 17 -7.58 0.18 23.90
N LEU A 18 -8.02 -0.39 25.02
CA LEU A 18 -9.38 -0.92 25.16
C LEU A 18 -10.43 0.15 25.46
N ALA A 19 -10.05 1.22 26.14
CA ALA A 19 -10.96 2.32 26.47
C ALA A 19 -11.14 3.33 25.33
N TYR A 20 -10.22 3.34 24.34
CA TYR A 20 -10.24 4.30 23.25
C TYR A 20 -11.24 3.91 22.17
N ASP A 21 -12.18 4.80 21.88
CA ASP A 21 -13.28 4.61 20.92
C ASP A 21 -12.91 5.03 19.46
N GLY A 22 -11.65 5.38 19.21
CA GLY A 22 -11.18 5.78 17.90
C GLY A 22 -10.45 4.66 17.15
N LYS A 23 -9.98 4.98 15.95
CA LYS A 23 -9.18 4.05 15.14
C LYS A 23 -7.81 3.82 15.76
N VAL A 24 -7.44 2.57 15.97
CA VAL A 24 -6.13 2.17 16.47
C VAL A 24 -5.35 1.44 15.37
N LEU A 25 -4.16 1.93 15.08
CA LEU A 25 -3.23 1.27 14.15
C LEU A 25 -2.14 0.56 14.95
N ILE A 26 -1.85 -0.66 14.58
CA ILE A 26 -0.81 -1.49 15.21
C ILE A 26 0.27 -1.81 14.19
N ALA A 27 1.50 -1.39 14.46
CA ALA A 27 2.69 -1.78 13.70
C ALA A 27 3.44 -2.87 14.48
N PRO A 28 3.25 -4.16 14.16
CA PRO A 28 3.86 -5.25 14.89
C PRO A 28 5.38 -5.30 14.68
N ALA A 29 6.11 -5.67 15.74
CA ALA A 29 7.51 -6.05 15.66
C ALA A 29 7.77 -7.22 16.60
N MET A 30 8.26 -8.33 16.07
CA MET A 30 8.56 -9.53 16.86
C MET A 30 9.46 -10.50 16.10
N ASN A 31 10.01 -11.45 16.82
CA ASN A 31 10.73 -12.56 16.20
C ASN A 31 9.82 -13.35 15.24
N THR A 32 10.38 -13.85 14.15
CA THR A 32 9.66 -14.60 13.11
C THR A 32 8.88 -15.80 13.67
N ASN A 33 9.49 -16.55 14.60
CA ASN A 33 8.82 -17.70 15.22
C ASN A 33 7.61 -17.27 16.08
N MET A 34 7.70 -16.11 16.73
CA MET A 34 6.56 -15.55 17.47
C MET A 34 5.43 -15.13 16.52
N LEU A 35 5.78 -14.51 15.39
CA LEU A 35 4.81 -14.07 14.39
C LEU A 35 4.04 -15.26 13.78
N LYS A 36 4.78 -16.34 13.44
CA LYS A 36 4.24 -17.56 12.82
C LYS A 36 3.54 -18.53 13.79
N LYS A 37 3.48 -18.23 15.09
CA LYS A 37 2.69 -19.05 16.02
C LYS A 37 1.20 -18.85 15.75
N SER A 38 0.47 -19.96 15.66
CA SER A 38 -0.99 -19.96 15.40
C SER A 38 -1.78 -19.10 16.38
N ILE A 39 -1.33 -19.03 17.65
CA ILE A 39 -1.93 -18.17 18.66
C ILE A 39 -1.77 -16.68 18.31
N THR A 40 -0.61 -16.26 17.80
CA THR A 40 -0.34 -14.88 17.39
C THR A 40 -1.11 -14.52 16.13
N GLU A 41 -1.11 -15.39 15.13
CA GLU A 41 -1.91 -15.21 13.90
C GLU A 41 -3.41 -15.09 14.19
N ARG A 42 -3.93 -15.95 15.06
CA ARG A 42 -5.33 -15.87 15.51
C ARG A 42 -5.62 -14.52 16.17
N ASN A 43 -4.74 -14.08 17.08
CA ASN A 43 -4.97 -12.83 17.82
C ASN A 43 -4.84 -11.60 16.90
N LEU A 44 -3.95 -11.61 15.91
CA LEU A 44 -3.90 -10.57 14.87
C LEU A 44 -5.19 -10.52 14.05
N LYS A 45 -5.75 -11.68 13.68
CA LYS A 45 -7.05 -11.75 12.98
C LYS A 45 -8.20 -11.23 13.85
N LEU A 46 -8.23 -11.58 15.14
CA LEU A 46 -9.24 -11.07 16.08
C LEU A 46 -9.16 -9.54 16.20
N LEU A 47 -7.96 -8.99 16.34
CA LEU A 47 -7.76 -7.54 16.36
C LEU A 47 -8.26 -6.88 15.08
N SER A 48 -7.96 -7.46 13.91
CA SER A 48 -8.44 -6.93 12.62
C SER A 48 -9.97 -6.95 12.49
N ILE A 49 -10.63 -7.95 13.06
CA ILE A 49 -12.12 -8.03 13.11
C ILE A 49 -12.70 -7.00 14.10
N SER A 50 -11.94 -6.67 15.14
CA SER A 50 -12.32 -5.69 16.17
C SER A 50 -11.90 -4.26 15.82
N ASP A 51 -11.85 -3.92 14.54
CA ASP A 51 -11.53 -2.59 13.99
C ASP A 51 -10.11 -2.05 14.26
N TYR A 52 -9.19 -2.90 14.74
CA TYR A 52 -7.77 -2.53 14.80
C TYR A 52 -7.12 -2.70 13.41
N LYS A 53 -6.45 -1.66 12.94
CA LYS A 53 -5.70 -1.70 11.69
C LYS A 53 -4.31 -2.28 11.92
N ILE A 54 -4.02 -3.44 11.35
CA ILE A 54 -2.71 -4.06 11.46
C ILE A 54 -1.86 -3.67 10.24
N ILE A 55 -0.73 -3.00 10.50
CA ILE A 55 0.28 -2.70 9.48
C ILE A 55 1.16 -3.94 9.31
N LYS A 56 1.41 -4.36 8.08
CA LYS A 56 2.18 -5.57 7.79
C LYS A 56 3.63 -5.44 8.26
N THR A 57 4.16 -6.52 8.83
CA THR A 57 5.59 -6.64 9.13
C THR A 57 6.43 -6.76 7.86
N GLN A 58 7.73 -6.54 7.99
CA GLN A 58 8.69 -6.67 6.90
C GLN A 58 9.65 -7.84 7.13
N SER A 59 10.26 -8.30 6.03
CA SER A 59 11.35 -9.27 6.07
C SER A 59 12.69 -8.54 6.07
N LYS A 60 13.39 -8.59 7.18
CA LYS A 60 14.71 -7.97 7.39
C LYS A 60 15.60 -8.82 8.30
N LEU A 61 16.84 -8.39 8.44
CA LEU A 61 17.69 -8.86 9.53
C LEU A 61 17.11 -8.36 10.87
N LEU A 62 16.70 -9.29 11.71
CA LEU A 62 16.10 -9.01 13.01
C LEU A 62 17.19 -8.81 14.08
N ALA A 63 16.82 -8.22 15.21
CA ALA A 63 17.72 -8.01 16.35
C ALA A 63 18.34 -9.32 16.90
N CYS A 64 17.76 -10.47 16.58
CA CYS A 64 18.31 -11.79 16.92
C CYS A 64 19.28 -12.35 15.85
N ASN A 65 19.80 -11.49 14.94
CA ASN A 65 20.71 -11.85 13.85
C ASN A 65 20.16 -12.94 12.88
N SER A 66 18.86 -13.12 12.82
CA SER A 66 18.20 -13.96 11.81
C SER A 66 17.48 -13.10 10.78
N PHE A 67 17.54 -13.49 9.52
CA PHE A 67 16.72 -12.86 8.47
C PHE A 67 15.33 -13.51 8.46
N GLY A 68 14.30 -12.71 8.52
CA GLY A 68 12.93 -13.23 8.46
C GLY A 68 11.86 -12.16 8.65
N ASP A 69 10.62 -12.63 8.55
CA ASP A 69 9.43 -11.80 8.76
C ASP A 69 9.29 -11.43 10.23
N GLY A 70 8.86 -10.23 10.52
CA GLY A 70 8.62 -9.79 11.90
C GLY A 70 9.28 -8.48 12.25
N ALA A 71 10.06 -7.88 11.34
CA ALA A 71 10.54 -6.51 11.49
C ALA A 71 9.37 -5.53 11.39
N MET A 72 9.42 -4.46 12.15
CA MET A 72 8.44 -3.37 12.06
C MET A 72 8.46 -2.74 10.67
N ALA A 73 7.30 -2.33 10.20
CA ALA A 73 7.16 -1.53 8.97
C ALA A 73 8.06 -0.30 9.00
N GLU A 74 8.48 0.18 7.82
CA GLU A 74 9.26 1.42 7.73
C GLU A 74 8.45 2.61 8.26
N PRO A 75 9.10 3.61 8.86
CA PRO A 75 8.42 4.81 9.34
C PRO A 75 7.53 5.46 8.27
N ILE A 76 7.98 5.45 7.01
CA ILE A 76 7.21 6.01 5.90
C ILE A 76 5.93 5.22 5.61
N GLU A 77 5.97 3.89 5.72
CA GLU A 77 4.80 3.02 5.54
C GLU A 77 3.78 3.23 6.66
N ILE A 78 4.27 3.35 7.90
CA ILE A 78 3.42 3.70 9.05
C ILE A 78 2.78 5.09 8.83
N PHE A 79 3.56 6.07 8.37
CA PHE A 79 3.07 7.39 8.04
C PHE A 79 1.95 7.36 6.98
N TYR A 80 2.13 6.60 5.90
CA TYR A 80 1.09 6.48 4.88
C TYR A 80 -0.16 5.75 5.39
N ALA A 81 0.02 4.71 6.21
CA ALA A 81 -1.12 4.01 6.81
C ALA A 81 -1.94 4.93 7.72
N VAL A 82 -1.29 5.73 8.57
CA VAL A 82 -1.94 6.73 9.42
C VAL A 82 -2.61 7.82 8.57
N SER A 83 -1.88 8.37 7.59
CA SER A 83 -2.40 9.42 6.70
C SER A 83 -3.63 8.95 5.94
N LYS A 84 -3.66 7.70 5.47
CA LYS A 84 -4.83 7.12 4.80
C LYS A 84 -6.04 7.06 5.71
N GLU A 85 -5.89 6.65 6.97
CA GLU A 85 -7.01 6.61 7.92
C GLU A 85 -7.54 8.02 8.27
N LEU A 86 -6.67 9.03 8.28
CA LEU A 86 -7.05 10.41 8.59
C LEU A 86 -7.65 11.17 7.37
N LEU A 87 -7.18 10.86 6.16
CA LEU A 87 -7.52 11.60 4.94
C LEU A 87 -8.54 10.91 4.05
N LYS A 88 -8.97 9.70 4.38
CA LYS A 88 -9.94 8.97 3.59
C LYS A 88 -11.26 9.73 3.49
N GLU A 89 -11.82 9.72 2.30
CA GLU A 89 -13.10 10.35 1.97
C GLU A 89 -14.06 9.27 1.47
N GLU A 90 -15.31 9.28 1.91
CA GLU A 90 -16.35 8.34 1.51
C GLU A 90 -16.51 8.30 -0.02
N PHE A 91 -16.33 9.43 -0.69
CA PHE A 91 -16.40 9.51 -2.16
C PHE A 91 -15.40 8.57 -2.83
N TRP A 92 -14.18 8.43 -2.29
CA TRP A 92 -13.12 7.61 -2.87
C TRP A 92 -13.13 6.17 -2.38
N GLU A 93 -13.73 5.90 -1.23
CA GLU A 93 -13.87 4.54 -0.72
C GLU A 93 -14.63 3.67 -1.72
N ASN A 94 -14.14 2.47 -1.96
CA ASN A 94 -14.68 1.51 -2.94
C ASN A 94 -14.66 1.98 -4.41
N ARG A 95 -13.95 3.05 -4.74
CA ARG A 95 -13.69 3.44 -6.13
C ARG A 95 -12.33 2.98 -6.57
N ARG A 96 -12.32 2.26 -7.68
CA ARG A 96 -11.07 1.93 -8.36
C ARG A 96 -10.68 3.07 -9.29
N VAL A 97 -9.44 3.55 -9.14
CA VAL A 97 -8.87 4.64 -9.94
C VAL A 97 -7.64 4.12 -10.66
N VAL A 98 -7.58 4.36 -11.96
CA VAL A 98 -6.41 4.04 -12.77
C VAL A 98 -5.66 5.34 -13.04
N VAL A 99 -4.39 5.38 -12.69
CA VAL A 99 -3.49 6.51 -12.98
C VAL A 99 -2.42 6.02 -13.93
N SER A 100 -2.22 6.70 -15.05
CA SER A 100 -1.14 6.39 -15.99
C SER A 100 -0.11 7.52 -15.99
N GLY A 101 1.17 7.19 -16.10
CA GLY A 101 2.22 8.22 -16.15
C GLY A 101 3.58 7.72 -16.60
N GLY A 102 4.43 8.65 -16.98
CA GLY A 102 5.75 8.39 -17.52
C GLY A 102 5.78 8.38 -19.06
N GLY A 103 6.96 8.59 -19.63
CA GLY A 103 7.20 8.52 -21.07
C GLY A 103 7.39 7.08 -21.52
N THR A 104 6.60 6.63 -22.50
CA THR A 104 6.80 5.34 -23.15
C THR A 104 8.02 5.34 -24.04
N ILE A 105 8.61 4.17 -24.24
CA ILE A 105 9.78 3.96 -25.09
C ILE A 105 9.33 3.09 -26.26
N GLU A 106 9.47 3.64 -27.48
CA GLU A 106 9.20 2.90 -28.72
C GLU A 106 10.52 2.51 -29.35
N ARG A 107 10.88 1.23 -29.28
CA ARG A 107 12.15 0.74 -29.84
C ARG A 107 12.13 0.79 -31.37
N ILE A 108 13.18 1.36 -31.95
CA ILE A 108 13.44 1.31 -33.39
C ILE A 108 14.28 0.06 -33.70
N ASP A 109 15.29 -0.18 -32.89
CA ASP A 109 16.19 -1.33 -32.92
C ASP A 109 16.75 -1.60 -31.52
N ASP A 110 17.71 -2.49 -31.38
CA ASP A 110 18.30 -2.87 -30.08
C ASP A 110 19.06 -1.72 -29.40
N VAL A 111 19.36 -0.64 -30.11
CA VAL A 111 20.16 0.48 -29.59
C VAL A 111 19.36 1.78 -29.53
N ARG A 112 18.43 2.00 -30.46
CA ARG A 112 17.73 3.27 -30.63
C ARG A 112 16.27 3.15 -30.30
N PHE A 113 15.72 4.20 -29.68
CA PHE A 113 14.30 4.31 -29.35
C PHE A 113 13.82 5.75 -29.51
N ILE A 114 12.51 5.90 -29.63
CA ILE A 114 11.83 7.19 -29.55
C ILE A 114 11.10 7.23 -28.21
N SER A 115 11.21 8.35 -27.51
CA SER A 115 10.49 8.61 -26.26
C SER A 115 10.19 10.10 -26.13
N ASN A 116 9.23 10.44 -25.28
CA ASN A 116 9.00 11.83 -24.89
C ASN A 116 9.76 12.17 -23.60
N PHE A 117 9.90 13.45 -23.29
CA PHE A 117 10.57 13.93 -22.08
C PHE A 117 9.76 13.80 -20.79
N SER A 118 8.65 13.05 -20.79
CA SER A 118 7.82 12.87 -19.61
C SER A 118 8.60 12.24 -18.47
N SER A 119 8.73 12.97 -17.37
CA SER A 119 9.42 12.49 -16.19
C SER A 119 8.58 11.60 -15.28
N GLY A 120 7.26 11.54 -15.48
CA GLY A 120 6.30 10.88 -14.59
C GLY A 120 6.10 11.57 -13.24
N LYS A 121 6.73 12.73 -13.02
CA LYS A 121 6.73 13.43 -11.70
C LYS A 121 5.34 13.86 -11.23
N MET A 122 4.38 14.12 -12.12
CA MET A 122 3.01 14.48 -11.75
C MET A 122 2.16 13.26 -11.40
N ALA A 123 2.34 12.15 -12.11
CA ALA A 123 1.51 10.96 -11.91
C ALA A 123 1.70 10.33 -10.53
N ASN A 124 2.93 10.29 -10.04
CA ASN A 124 3.28 9.72 -8.76
C ASN A 124 2.54 10.36 -7.57
N PRO A 125 2.62 11.69 -7.34
CA PRO A 125 1.91 12.33 -6.24
C PRO A 125 0.37 12.28 -6.42
N ILE A 126 -0.14 12.24 -7.65
CA ILE A 126 -1.57 12.07 -7.89
C ILE A 126 -2.02 10.67 -7.45
N ALA A 127 -1.30 9.62 -7.86
CA ALA A 127 -1.60 8.26 -7.45
C ALA A 127 -1.54 8.11 -5.92
N LEU A 128 -0.52 8.68 -5.28
CA LEU A 128 -0.39 8.69 -3.83
C LEU A 128 -1.52 9.45 -3.14
N ALA A 129 -1.85 10.65 -3.62
CA ALA A 129 -2.93 11.46 -3.03
C ALA A 129 -4.28 10.73 -3.09
N LEU A 130 -4.59 10.06 -4.20
CA LEU A 130 -5.81 9.26 -4.34
C LEU A 130 -5.82 8.05 -3.42
N TYR A 131 -4.68 7.38 -3.28
CA TYR A 131 -4.52 6.28 -2.33
C TYR A 131 -4.77 6.75 -0.89
N LEU A 132 -4.20 7.89 -0.50
CA LEU A 132 -4.40 8.46 0.85
C LEU A 132 -5.85 8.89 1.08
N LYS A 133 -6.57 9.28 0.04
CA LYS A 133 -8.01 9.57 0.12
C LYS A 133 -8.91 8.34 0.17
N GLY A 134 -8.34 7.15 0.11
CA GLY A 134 -9.06 5.88 0.27
C GLY A 134 -9.38 5.15 -1.03
N ALA A 135 -9.00 5.67 -2.20
CA ALA A 135 -9.22 4.98 -3.46
C ALA A 135 -8.41 3.68 -3.59
N ASP A 136 -8.96 2.70 -4.30
CA ASP A 136 -8.23 1.52 -4.79
C ASP A 136 -7.49 1.92 -6.08
N VAL A 137 -6.20 2.26 -5.96
CA VAL A 137 -5.42 2.84 -7.05
C VAL A 137 -4.63 1.78 -7.79
N CYS A 138 -4.83 1.69 -9.12
CA CYS A 138 -3.97 1.00 -10.06
C CYS A 138 -3.09 2.02 -10.79
N PHE A 139 -1.78 1.94 -10.59
CA PHE A 139 -0.82 2.85 -11.18
C PHE A 139 -0.04 2.19 -12.32
N ILE A 140 -0.23 2.66 -13.55
CA ILE A 140 0.45 2.16 -14.76
C ILE A 140 1.55 3.15 -15.11
N THR A 141 2.80 2.73 -15.05
CA THR A 141 3.93 3.65 -15.20
C THR A 141 5.12 3.02 -15.89
N THR A 142 5.91 3.86 -16.54
CA THR A 142 7.23 3.48 -17.10
C THR A 142 8.36 3.65 -16.08
N LYS A 143 8.08 4.18 -14.90
CA LYS A 143 9.07 4.43 -13.85
C LYS A 143 8.56 3.93 -12.52
N LYS A 144 9.30 3.01 -11.92
CA LYS A 144 8.98 2.44 -10.62
C LYS A 144 8.90 3.49 -9.53
N LEU A 145 7.80 3.46 -8.77
CA LEU A 145 7.71 4.16 -7.51
C LEU A 145 8.49 3.38 -6.43
N ASN A 146 9.27 4.10 -5.63
CA ASN A 146 9.89 3.51 -4.43
C ASN A 146 8.90 3.30 -3.28
N LEU A 147 7.60 3.30 -3.56
CA LEU A 147 6.55 2.96 -2.62
C LEU A 147 6.36 1.46 -2.63
N ARG A 148 6.64 0.79 -1.51
CA ARG A 148 6.40 -0.63 -1.36
C ARG A 148 4.90 -0.91 -1.36
N ASP A 149 4.51 -1.98 -2.01
CA ASP A 149 3.27 -2.80 -1.90
C ASP A 149 1.92 -2.10 -1.64
N GLU A 150 1.90 -0.80 -1.42
CA GLU A 150 0.70 -0.06 -1.04
C GLU A 150 -0.12 0.41 -2.25
N LEU A 151 0.56 0.64 -3.39
CA LEU A 151 -0.08 0.91 -4.66
C LEU A 151 0.11 -0.28 -5.60
N TYR A 152 -0.98 -0.79 -6.15
CA TYR A 152 -0.88 -1.78 -7.22
C TYR A 152 -0.27 -1.10 -8.45
N THR A 153 1.01 -1.35 -8.68
CA THR A 153 1.78 -0.72 -9.74
C THR A 153 2.08 -1.72 -10.85
N ILE A 154 1.76 -1.34 -12.08
CA ILE A 154 2.10 -2.07 -13.30
C ILE A 154 3.21 -1.31 -14.02
N GLU A 155 4.38 -1.94 -14.15
CA GLU A 155 5.48 -1.39 -14.93
C GLU A 155 5.31 -1.77 -16.40
N ILE A 156 5.48 -0.79 -17.28
CA ILE A 156 5.35 -0.94 -18.73
C ILE A 156 6.52 -0.24 -19.41
N GLU A 157 6.79 -0.60 -20.66
CA GLU A 157 7.84 0.03 -21.46
C GLU A 157 7.26 0.88 -22.59
N ASN A 158 6.31 0.35 -23.33
CA ASN A 158 5.83 0.95 -24.59
C ASN A 158 4.34 1.35 -24.54
N SER A 159 3.92 2.11 -25.54
CA SER A 159 2.54 2.62 -25.64
C SER A 159 1.51 1.51 -25.86
N LYS A 160 1.90 0.42 -26.53
CA LYS A 160 1.01 -0.72 -26.77
C LYS A 160 0.69 -1.45 -25.47
N GLU A 161 1.69 -1.66 -24.62
CA GLU A 161 1.48 -2.23 -23.27
C GLU A 161 0.60 -1.32 -22.43
N MET A 162 0.91 0.00 -22.41
CA MET A 162 0.09 0.98 -21.69
C MET A 162 -1.37 0.91 -22.14
N LYS A 163 -1.63 0.87 -23.45
CA LYS A 163 -2.97 0.77 -24.00
C LYS A 163 -3.68 -0.50 -23.51
N ASN A 164 -3.04 -1.66 -23.63
CA ASN A 164 -3.62 -2.94 -23.27
C ASN A 164 -4.01 -2.99 -21.77
N PHE A 165 -3.09 -2.58 -20.88
CA PHE A 165 -3.38 -2.55 -19.45
C PHE A 165 -4.46 -1.53 -19.07
N LEU A 166 -4.51 -0.38 -19.76
CA LEU A 166 -5.59 0.59 -19.55
C LEU A 166 -6.94 0.03 -19.98
N GLU A 167 -7.02 -0.63 -21.14
CA GLU A 167 -8.26 -1.25 -21.61
C GLU A 167 -8.74 -2.37 -20.66
N ASP A 168 -7.82 -3.21 -20.19
CA ASP A 168 -8.15 -4.28 -19.24
C ASP A 168 -8.61 -3.72 -17.89
N ALA A 169 -7.91 -2.70 -17.38
CA ALA A 169 -8.29 -2.04 -16.14
C ALA A 169 -9.67 -1.37 -16.23
N LEU A 170 -10.00 -0.76 -17.37
CA LEU A 170 -11.31 -0.15 -17.62
C LEU A 170 -12.43 -1.20 -17.74
N ARG A 171 -12.17 -2.36 -18.36
CA ARG A 171 -13.15 -3.45 -18.46
C ARG A 171 -13.55 -4.00 -17.08
N VAL A 172 -12.60 -4.07 -16.15
CA VAL A 172 -12.84 -4.58 -14.79
C VAL A 172 -13.48 -3.53 -13.87
N ALA A 173 -13.32 -2.25 -14.19
CA ALA A 173 -13.79 -1.14 -13.37
C ALA A 173 -15.27 -0.83 -13.61
N LYS A 174 -16.18 -1.37 -12.79
CA LYS A 174 -17.60 -1.01 -12.82
C LYS A 174 -17.89 0.47 -12.46
N LYS A 175 -17.01 1.11 -11.70
CA LYS A 175 -17.04 2.53 -11.29
C LYS A 175 -15.63 3.11 -11.31
N GLY A 176 -14.94 2.97 -12.43
CA GLY A 176 -13.56 3.42 -12.56
C GLY A 176 -13.45 4.89 -12.96
N VAL A 177 -12.45 5.56 -12.45
CA VAL A 177 -12.01 6.88 -12.90
C VAL A 177 -10.61 6.72 -13.48
N LEU A 178 -10.45 7.14 -14.74
CA LEU A 178 -9.14 7.19 -15.39
C LEU A 178 -8.57 8.59 -15.23
N ILE A 179 -7.41 8.71 -14.61
CA ILE A 179 -6.66 9.95 -14.55
C ILE A 179 -5.42 9.82 -15.42
N LYS A 180 -5.39 10.60 -16.47
CA LYS A 180 -4.24 10.75 -17.37
C LYS A 180 -3.67 12.15 -17.19
N PRO A 181 -2.64 12.35 -16.35
CA PRO A 181 -1.99 13.65 -16.27
C PRO A 181 -1.31 13.93 -17.60
N ASN A 182 -1.81 14.96 -18.28
CA ASN A 182 -1.11 15.48 -19.44
C ASN A 182 0.12 16.24 -18.98
N LEU A 183 1.24 15.95 -19.62
CA LEU A 183 2.45 16.76 -19.54
C LEU A 183 2.43 17.81 -20.62
#